data_34f4d74c6cccb555d7a4665d101e5fc0
#
_entry.id   34f4d74c6cccb555d7a4665d101e5fc0
#
_cell.length_a   1.000
_cell.length_b   1.000
_cell.length_c   1.000
_cell.angle_alpha   90.00
_cell.angle_beta   90.00
_cell.angle_gamma   90.00
#
_symmetry.space_group_name_H-M   'P 1'
#
loop_
_entity.id
_entity.type
_entity.pdbx_description
1 polymer ?
#
loop_
_entity_poly.entity_id
_entity_poly.type
_entity_poly.pdbx_seq_one_letter_code
_entity_poly.pdbx_strand_id
1 'polypeptide(L)'
;SLAKLKLAVNKKQIQELEGFGEQTEKEIIRNIGRKKKMQNRILRKDALPIAKKIIARLKKIKDVQKVNYMGSLRRNKPTIGDIDILVSSLDSKKIMKFFTEMPEVSRILVKGETKSSILFDGFLQIDIRVVPAESYGAASQYFTGSIEHNVILRKIAIKKGYKLSEWGLFDRKTNKQIKTKTESLVYKKLGLKLIPPERRIGGNEFGAFSLEKN
;
A
#
# COMPACT_ATOMS: atom_id res chain seq x y z
N SER A 1 13.09 8.43 28.18
CA SER A 1 13.44 8.85 26.82
C SER A 1 13.10 7.74 25.82
N LEU A 2 12.97 8.07 24.54
CA LEU A 2 12.67 7.09 23.47
C LEU A 2 13.73 5.98 23.41
N ALA A 3 14.98 6.29 23.71
CA ALA A 3 16.08 5.31 23.79
C ALA A 3 15.87 4.28 24.92
N LYS A 4 15.47 4.75 26.11
CA LYS A 4 15.15 3.85 27.24
C LYS A 4 13.94 2.95 26.92
N LEU A 5 12.91 3.51 26.25
CA LEU A 5 11.74 2.72 25.83
C LEU A 5 12.12 1.62 24.82
N LYS A 6 13.00 1.91 23.86
CA LYS A 6 13.50 0.92 22.91
C LYS A 6 14.29 -0.20 23.59
N LEU A 7 15.13 0.14 24.59
CA LEU A 7 15.88 -0.83 25.37
C LEU A 7 14.95 -1.75 26.17
N ALA A 8 13.93 -1.19 26.82
CA ALA A 8 12.94 -1.95 27.59
C ALA A 8 12.14 -2.91 26.69
N VAL A 9 11.74 -2.46 25.49
CA VAL A 9 11.06 -3.29 24.49
C VAL A 9 11.97 -4.44 24.03
N ASN A 10 13.23 -4.17 23.68
CA ASN A 10 14.17 -5.20 23.23
C ASN A 10 14.44 -6.27 24.33
N LYS A 11 14.32 -5.88 25.60
CA LYS A 11 14.46 -6.77 26.75
C LYS A 11 13.15 -7.43 27.18
N LYS A 12 12.05 -7.21 26.44
CA LYS A 12 10.68 -7.69 26.76
C LYS A 12 10.14 -7.24 28.13
N GLN A 13 10.73 -6.21 28.71
CA GLN A 13 10.38 -5.68 30.03
C GLN A 13 9.01 -5.00 30.07
N ILE A 14 8.46 -4.62 28.90
CA ILE A 14 7.12 -4.01 28.83
C ILE A 14 6.03 -5.05 29.11
N GLN A 15 6.23 -6.30 28.70
CA GLN A 15 5.27 -7.40 28.92
C GLN A 15 5.15 -7.79 30.40
N GLU A 16 6.16 -7.47 31.23
CA GLU A 16 6.19 -7.76 32.66
C GLU A 16 5.39 -6.75 33.48
N LEU A 17 4.97 -5.62 32.86
CA LEU A 17 4.19 -4.60 33.54
C LEU A 17 2.71 -4.99 33.56
N GLU A 18 2.07 -4.82 34.71
CA GLU A 18 0.64 -5.09 34.87
C GLU A 18 -0.20 -4.32 33.83
N GLY A 19 -1.06 -5.01 33.11
CA GLY A 19 -1.87 -4.44 32.03
C GLY A 19 -1.18 -4.32 30.67
N PHE A 20 0.12 -4.71 30.55
CA PHE A 20 0.87 -4.68 29.31
C PHE A 20 1.21 -6.11 28.84
N GLY A 21 0.54 -6.57 27.79
CA GLY A 21 0.85 -7.87 27.17
C GLY A 21 1.72 -7.73 25.92
N GLU A 22 2.03 -8.88 25.30
CA GLU A 22 2.80 -8.95 24.05
C GLU A 22 2.22 -8.09 22.92
N GLN A 23 0.90 -7.98 22.84
CA GLN A 23 0.23 -7.17 21.85
C GLN A 23 0.50 -5.67 22.04
N THR A 24 0.48 -5.21 23.28
CA THR A 24 0.79 -3.81 23.63
C THR A 24 2.25 -3.46 23.32
N GLU A 25 3.18 -4.39 23.58
CA GLU A 25 4.59 -4.20 23.23
C GLU A 25 4.79 -4.13 21.72
N LYS A 26 4.12 -4.99 20.94
CA LYS A 26 4.12 -4.93 19.46
C LYS A 26 3.56 -3.60 18.93
N GLU A 27 2.54 -3.06 19.57
CA GLU A 27 1.98 -1.74 19.22
C GLU A 27 2.93 -0.59 19.55
N ILE A 28 3.64 -0.65 20.68
CA ILE A 28 4.66 0.33 21.05
C ILE A 28 5.79 0.32 20.02
N ILE A 29 6.29 -0.86 19.62
CA ILE A 29 7.31 -0.99 18.57
C ILE A 29 6.82 -0.35 17.27
N ARG A 30 5.59 -0.67 16.86
CA ARG A 30 4.97 -0.11 15.65
C ARG A 30 4.88 1.41 15.71
N ASN A 31 4.51 1.98 16.87
CA ASN A 31 4.34 3.42 17.05
C ASN A 31 5.69 4.16 17.11
N ILE A 32 6.71 3.55 17.71
CA ILE A 32 8.09 4.07 17.66
C ILE A 32 8.59 4.12 16.20
N GLY A 33 8.32 3.07 15.42
CA GLY A 33 8.63 3.04 13.99
C GLY A 33 7.86 4.10 13.18
N ARG A 34 6.58 4.33 13.50
CA ARG A 34 5.75 5.37 12.88
C ARG A 34 6.28 6.77 13.16
N LYS A 35 6.73 7.07 14.41
CA LYS A 35 7.29 8.38 14.76
C LYS A 35 8.57 8.66 13.98
N LYS A 36 9.44 7.65 13.80
CA LYS A 36 10.65 7.78 12.97
C LYS A 36 10.30 8.01 11.49
N LYS A 37 9.25 7.33 10.99
CA LYS A 37 8.75 7.49 9.62
C LYS A 37 8.13 8.88 9.39
N MET A 38 7.49 9.49 10.40
CA MET A 38 6.98 10.86 10.32
C MET A 38 8.10 11.92 10.24
N GLN A 39 9.25 11.69 10.87
CA GLN A 39 10.38 12.61 10.83
C GLN A 39 11.04 12.72 9.45
N ASN A 40 10.89 11.69 8.59
CA ASN A 40 11.50 11.63 7.26
C ASN A 40 10.48 11.87 6.12
N ARG A 41 9.40 12.62 6.39
CA ARG A 41 8.44 12.94 5.34
C ARG A 41 8.95 14.08 4.46
N ILE A 42 8.78 13.93 3.14
CA ILE A 42 9.12 14.96 2.15
C ILE A 42 7.85 15.58 1.57
N LEU A 43 7.99 16.76 0.97
CA LEU A 43 6.86 17.40 0.31
C LEU A 43 6.44 16.61 -0.92
N ARG A 44 5.14 16.64 -1.23
CA ARG A 44 4.61 15.98 -2.44
C ARG A 44 5.26 16.49 -3.72
N LYS A 45 5.57 17.79 -3.79
CA LYS A 45 6.25 18.38 -4.94
C LYS A 45 7.63 17.76 -5.23
N ASP A 46 8.32 17.27 -4.18
CA ASP A 46 9.63 16.64 -4.28
C ASP A 46 9.51 15.13 -4.54
N ALA A 47 8.51 14.46 -3.93
CA ALA A 47 8.26 13.03 -4.13
C ALA A 47 7.74 12.68 -5.54
N LEU A 48 6.88 13.53 -6.10
CA LEU A 48 6.22 13.24 -7.38
C LEU A 48 7.18 13.13 -8.57
N PRO A 49 8.19 14.01 -8.74
CA PRO A 49 9.20 13.86 -9.78
C PRO A 49 10.00 12.55 -9.66
N ILE A 50 10.37 12.16 -8.45
CA ILE A 50 11.08 10.89 -8.17
C ILE A 50 10.22 9.70 -8.62
N ALA A 51 8.95 9.65 -8.19
CA ALA A 51 8.03 8.60 -8.60
C ALA A 51 7.87 8.53 -10.12
N LYS A 52 7.68 9.67 -10.78
CA LYS A 52 7.53 9.76 -12.24
C LYS A 52 8.79 9.29 -12.97
N LYS A 53 10.00 9.63 -12.49
CA LYS A 53 11.28 9.19 -13.05
C LYS A 53 11.40 7.66 -13.02
N ILE A 54 11.09 7.03 -11.87
CA ILE A 54 11.15 5.58 -11.73
C ILE A 54 10.09 4.91 -12.62
N ILE A 55 8.85 5.42 -12.63
CA ILE A 55 7.78 4.92 -13.50
C ILE A 55 8.17 4.99 -14.98
N ALA A 56 8.77 6.08 -15.42
CA ALA A 56 9.23 6.23 -16.81
C ALA A 56 10.29 5.19 -17.19
N ARG A 57 11.20 4.85 -16.27
CA ARG A 57 12.17 3.77 -16.46
C ARG A 57 11.52 2.39 -16.50
N LEU A 58 10.60 2.12 -15.58
CA LEU A 58 9.87 0.85 -15.53
C LEU A 58 9.02 0.61 -16.79
N LYS A 59 8.40 1.65 -17.35
CA LYS A 59 7.63 1.59 -18.61
C LYS A 59 8.44 1.14 -19.82
N LYS A 60 9.78 1.32 -19.80
CA LYS A 60 10.65 0.88 -20.87
C LYS A 60 10.91 -0.64 -20.87
N ILE A 61 10.56 -1.33 -19.78
CA ILE A 61 10.71 -2.78 -19.67
C ILE A 61 9.56 -3.44 -20.43
N LYS A 62 9.88 -4.26 -21.42
CA LYS A 62 8.94 -4.87 -22.40
C LYS A 62 7.72 -5.53 -21.76
N ASP A 63 7.91 -6.19 -20.62
CA ASP A 63 6.87 -7.00 -19.97
C ASP A 63 5.99 -6.19 -18.99
N VAL A 64 6.24 -4.89 -18.84
CA VAL A 64 5.43 -3.99 -18.01
C VAL A 64 4.17 -3.59 -18.77
N GLN A 65 3.03 -4.06 -18.31
CA GLN A 65 1.72 -3.75 -18.89
C GLN A 65 1.11 -2.46 -18.30
N LYS A 66 1.23 -2.29 -16.97
CA LYS A 66 0.76 -1.12 -16.23
C LYS A 66 1.74 -0.80 -15.12
N VAL A 67 1.96 0.48 -14.88
CA VAL A 67 2.71 0.96 -13.72
C VAL A 67 2.20 2.31 -13.28
N ASN A 68 2.02 2.48 -11.95
CA ASN A 68 1.65 3.77 -11.37
C ASN A 68 2.13 3.86 -9.92
N TYR A 69 2.20 5.10 -9.39
CA TYR A 69 2.37 5.33 -7.96
C TYR A 69 1.04 5.18 -7.22
N MET A 70 1.12 4.78 -5.95
CA MET A 70 -0.01 4.48 -5.06
C MET A 70 0.11 5.27 -3.75
N GLY A 71 -0.51 4.80 -2.69
CA GLY A 71 -0.38 5.29 -1.33
C GLY A 71 -0.76 6.75 -1.15
N SER A 72 -0.08 7.40 -0.23
CA SER A 72 -0.32 8.81 0.12
C SER A 72 -0.05 9.77 -1.04
N LEU A 73 0.88 9.42 -1.93
CA LEU A 73 1.19 10.21 -3.12
C LEU A 73 0.00 10.25 -4.09
N ARG A 74 -0.64 9.09 -4.32
CA ARG A 74 -1.84 8.99 -5.17
C ARG A 74 -3.06 9.67 -4.53
N ARG A 75 -3.17 9.60 -3.20
CA ARG A 75 -4.23 10.31 -2.45
C ARG A 75 -3.99 11.82 -2.31
N ASN A 76 -3.01 12.35 -3.01
CA ASN A 76 -2.73 13.79 -3.07
C ASN A 76 -2.39 14.44 -1.71
N LYS A 77 -1.76 13.66 -0.78
CA LYS A 77 -1.37 14.20 0.53
C LYS A 77 -0.23 15.22 0.38
N PRO A 78 -0.20 16.30 1.17
CA PRO A 78 0.80 17.35 1.06
C PRO A 78 2.22 16.88 1.39
N THR A 79 2.34 15.87 2.25
CA THR A 79 3.62 15.24 2.61
C THR A 79 3.57 13.74 2.42
N ILE A 80 4.70 13.16 2.01
CA ILE A 80 4.87 11.75 1.64
C ILE A 80 5.92 11.12 2.55
N GLY A 81 5.60 9.98 3.16
CA GLY A 81 6.54 9.23 4.01
C GLY A 81 7.31 8.16 3.24
N ASP A 82 6.69 7.61 2.22
CA ASP A 82 7.20 6.56 1.34
C ASP A 82 6.51 6.67 -0.02
N ILE A 83 7.16 6.17 -1.06
CA ILE A 83 6.56 6.06 -2.40
C ILE A 83 6.19 4.60 -2.63
N ASP A 84 4.90 4.35 -2.85
CA ASP A 84 4.41 3.03 -3.28
C ASP A 84 4.30 2.99 -4.80
N ILE A 85 4.89 1.98 -5.45
CA ILE A 85 4.79 1.73 -6.89
C ILE A 85 4.13 0.38 -7.12
N LEU A 86 3.07 0.37 -7.93
CA LEU A 86 2.37 -0.84 -8.35
C LEU A 86 2.66 -1.08 -9.84
N VAL A 87 3.08 -2.31 -10.14
CA VAL A 87 3.39 -2.76 -11.49
C VAL A 87 2.51 -3.96 -11.84
N SER A 88 1.99 -4.01 -13.06
CA SER A 88 1.46 -5.23 -13.66
C SER A 88 2.47 -5.77 -14.67
N SER A 89 2.95 -6.99 -14.41
CA SER A 89 3.91 -7.68 -15.28
C SER A 89 3.79 -9.19 -15.10
N LEU A 90 4.15 -9.93 -16.14
CA LEU A 90 4.30 -11.39 -16.09
C LEU A 90 5.68 -11.83 -15.58
N ASP A 91 6.68 -10.96 -15.68
CA ASP A 91 8.04 -11.20 -15.20
C ASP A 91 8.38 -10.29 -14.02
N SER A 92 8.00 -10.74 -12.82
CA SER A 92 8.32 -10.02 -11.59
C SER A 92 9.81 -10.01 -11.28
N LYS A 93 10.56 -11.07 -11.63
CA LYS A 93 12.00 -11.19 -11.33
C LYS A 93 12.78 -10.09 -12.02
N LYS A 94 12.50 -9.85 -13.30
CA LYS A 94 13.12 -8.78 -14.09
C LYS A 94 12.85 -7.39 -13.49
N ILE A 95 11.60 -7.16 -13.07
CA ILE A 95 11.21 -5.90 -12.42
C ILE A 95 11.94 -5.71 -11.09
N MET A 96 11.97 -6.77 -10.24
CA MET A 96 12.65 -6.70 -8.94
C MET A 96 14.15 -6.48 -9.09
N LYS A 97 14.79 -7.18 -10.05
CA LYS A 97 16.21 -6.97 -10.35
C LYS A 97 16.47 -5.53 -10.77
N PHE A 98 15.73 -5.02 -11.77
CA PHE A 98 15.87 -3.64 -12.23
C PHE A 98 15.71 -2.64 -11.07
N PHE A 99 14.66 -2.81 -10.25
CA PHE A 99 14.33 -1.89 -9.16
C PHE A 99 15.41 -1.86 -8.07
N THR A 100 15.96 -3.02 -7.71
CA THR A 100 16.97 -3.12 -6.65
C THR A 100 18.39 -2.77 -7.12
N GLU A 101 18.63 -2.73 -8.43
CA GLU A 101 19.94 -2.41 -9.04
C GLU A 101 20.00 -0.98 -9.61
N MET A 102 18.99 -0.13 -9.35
CA MET A 102 19.06 1.28 -9.76
C MET A 102 20.21 2.01 -9.05
N PRO A 103 20.93 2.93 -9.75
CA PRO A 103 22.09 3.63 -9.18
C PRO A 103 21.79 4.41 -7.90
N GLU A 104 20.55 4.90 -7.77
CA GLU A 104 20.09 5.68 -6.62
C GLU A 104 19.74 4.81 -5.38
N VAL A 105 19.84 3.48 -5.48
CA VAL A 105 19.57 2.57 -4.36
C VAL A 105 20.76 2.57 -3.40
N SER A 106 20.60 3.23 -2.27
CA SER A 106 21.60 3.24 -1.20
C SER A 106 21.54 2.00 -0.31
N ARG A 107 20.34 1.39 -0.20
CA ARG A 107 20.13 0.18 0.61
C ARG A 107 18.87 -0.56 0.17
N ILE A 108 18.96 -1.89 0.13
CA ILE A 108 17.79 -2.77 -0.03
C ILE A 108 17.27 -3.09 1.37
N LEU A 109 16.01 -2.76 1.64
CA LEU A 109 15.32 -3.01 2.92
C LEU A 109 14.60 -4.35 2.91
N VAL A 110 13.96 -4.68 1.77
CA VAL A 110 13.28 -5.94 1.53
C VAL A 110 13.53 -6.36 0.07
N LYS A 111 13.85 -7.62 -0.14
CA LYS A 111 13.99 -8.22 -1.48
C LYS A 111 13.18 -9.50 -1.54
N GLY A 112 12.09 -9.48 -2.30
CA GLY A 112 11.22 -10.63 -2.52
C GLY A 112 10.83 -10.75 -4.00
N GLU A 113 10.14 -11.81 -4.37
CA GLU A 113 9.78 -12.11 -5.78
C GLU A 113 8.76 -11.14 -6.36
N THR A 114 7.82 -10.66 -5.54
CA THR A 114 6.73 -9.77 -5.98
C THR A 114 6.65 -8.47 -5.19
N LYS A 115 7.51 -8.31 -4.18
CA LYS A 115 7.63 -7.11 -3.35
C LYS A 115 9.09 -6.85 -3.03
N SER A 116 9.53 -5.61 -3.24
CA SER A 116 10.81 -5.11 -2.74
C SER A 116 10.65 -3.72 -2.16
N SER A 117 11.54 -3.39 -1.23
CA SER A 117 11.62 -2.07 -0.59
C SER A 117 13.07 -1.62 -0.59
N ILE A 118 13.31 -0.38 -0.96
CA ILE A 118 14.64 0.23 -1.02
C ILE A 118 14.68 1.53 -0.24
N LEU A 119 15.86 1.94 0.14
CA LEU A 119 16.17 3.29 0.55
C LEU A 119 16.81 4.01 -0.64
N PHE A 120 16.12 5.01 -1.17
CA PHE A 120 16.51 5.80 -2.33
C PHE A 120 17.28 7.04 -1.86
N ASP A 121 18.46 7.31 -2.44
CA ASP A 121 19.35 8.42 -2.07
C ASP A 121 19.60 8.56 -0.55
N GLY A 122 19.55 7.45 0.20
CA GLY A 122 19.84 7.42 1.63
C GLY A 122 18.72 7.90 2.56
N PHE A 123 17.60 8.43 2.04
CA PHE A 123 16.58 9.06 2.89
C PHE A 123 15.13 8.64 2.59
N LEU A 124 14.76 8.30 1.36
CA LEU A 124 13.39 8.03 0.96
C LEU A 124 13.14 6.54 0.76
N GLN A 125 12.20 5.97 1.50
CA GLN A 125 11.76 4.61 1.25
C GLN A 125 10.87 4.56 0.01
N ILE A 126 11.17 3.62 -0.88
CA ILE A 126 10.32 3.31 -2.04
C ILE A 126 10.00 1.82 -2.03
N ASP A 127 8.73 1.53 -2.13
CA ASP A 127 8.18 0.17 -2.15
C ASP A 127 7.65 -0.13 -3.55
N ILE A 128 7.98 -1.30 -4.08
CA ILE A 128 7.41 -1.81 -5.33
C ILE A 128 6.64 -3.10 -5.09
N ARG A 129 5.49 -3.22 -5.74
CA ARG A 129 4.70 -4.44 -5.79
C ARG A 129 4.42 -4.80 -7.25
N VAL A 130 4.65 -6.06 -7.61
CA VAL A 130 4.28 -6.61 -8.93
C VAL A 130 3.10 -7.56 -8.75
N VAL A 131 2.09 -7.41 -9.61
CA VAL A 131 0.89 -8.23 -9.62
C VAL A 131 0.53 -8.64 -11.05
N PRO A 132 -0.20 -9.76 -11.25
CA PRO A 132 -0.77 -10.11 -12.53
C PRO A 132 -1.84 -9.09 -12.97
N ALA A 133 -2.12 -9.04 -14.28
CA ALA A 133 -3.05 -8.06 -14.86
C ALA A 133 -4.47 -8.12 -14.28
N GLU A 134 -4.96 -9.32 -13.99
CA GLU A 134 -6.28 -9.55 -13.40
C GLU A 134 -6.42 -9.04 -11.97
N SER A 135 -5.31 -8.96 -11.22
CA SER A 135 -5.26 -8.45 -9.85
C SER A 135 -5.05 -6.93 -9.79
N TYR A 136 -4.65 -6.29 -10.90
CA TYR A 136 -4.23 -4.89 -10.89
C TYR A 136 -5.29 -3.92 -10.37
N GLY A 137 -6.57 -4.16 -10.66
CA GLY A 137 -7.66 -3.31 -10.18
C GLY A 137 -7.81 -3.36 -8.66
N ALA A 138 -7.82 -4.55 -8.08
CA ALA A 138 -7.90 -4.75 -6.64
C ALA A 138 -6.63 -4.27 -5.93
N ALA A 139 -5.44 -4.57 -6.47
CA ALA A 139 -4.17 -4.08 -5.96
C ALA A 139 -4.10 -2.54 -5.98
N SER A 140 -4.56 -1.91 -7.07
CA SER A 140 -4.61 -0.45 -7.19
C SER A 140 -5.50 0.17 -6.11
N GLN A 141 -6.65 -0.42 -5.83
CA GLN A 141 -7.53 0.00 -4.76
C GLN A 141 -6.86 -0.18 -3.39
N TYR A 142 -6.30 -1.38 -3.13
CA TYR A 142 -5.69 -1.75 -1.85
C TYR A 142 -4.49 -0.87 -1.50
N PHE A 143 -3.52 -0.73 -2.43
CA PHE A 143 -2.30 0.06 -2.20
C PHE A 143 -2.53 1.56 -2.26
N THR A 144 -3.62 2.03 -2.86
CA THR A 144 -4.03 3.44 -2.73
C THR A 144 -4.45 3.76 -1.30
N GLY A 145 -5.15 2.88 -0.61
CA GLY A 145 -5.65 3.11 0.76
C GLY A 145 -6.76 4.19 0.78
N SER A 146 -7.00 4.85 1.92
CA SER A 146 -6.27 4.74 3.19
C SER A 146 -6.49 3.38 3.87
N ILE A 147 -5.84 3.16 5.01
CA ILE A 147 -6.05 1.93 5.82
C ILE A 147 -7.52 1.88 6.26
N GLU A 148 -8.03 2.98 6.76
CA GLU A 148 -9.40 3.14 7.26
C GLU A 148 -10.40 2.89 6.12
N HIS A 149 -10.16 3.47 4.95
CA HIS A 149 -10.96 3.23 3.74
C HIS A 149 -10.97 1.74 3.36
N ASN A 150 -9.81 1.09 3.36
CA ASN A 150 -9.69 -0.34 3.04
C ASN A 150 -10.45 -1.23 4.04
N VAL A 151 -10.44 -0.87 5.33
CA VAL A 151 -11.19 -1.59 6.36
C VAL A 151 -12.70 -1.54 6.08
N ILE A 152 -13.23 -0.35 5.77
CA ILE A 152 -14.66 -0.17 5.49
C ILE A 152 -15.05 -0.88 4.18
N LEU A 153 -14.24 -0.71 3.12
CA LEU A 153 -14.53 -1.35 1.83
C LEU A 153 -14.51 -2.87 1.93
N ARG A 154 -13.62 -3.46 2.72
CA ARG A 154 -13.62 -4.91 3.01
C ARG A 154 -14.86 -5.35 3.79
N LYS A 155 -15.34 -4.55 4.74
CA LYS A 155 -16.59 -4.83 5.44
C LYS A 155 -17.79 -4.83 4.48
N ILE A 156 -17.83 -3.88 3.54
CA ILE A 156 -18.85 -3.84 2.49
C ILE A 156 -18.76 -5.09 1.59
N ALA A 157 -17.55 -5.48 1.18
CA ALA A 157 -17.34 -6.69 0.38
C ALA A 157 -17.85 -7.94 1.12
N ILE A 158 -17.55 -8.08 2.40
CA ILE A 158 -18.01 -9.21 3.24
C ILE A 158 -19.54 -9.27 3.30
N LYS A 159 -20.20 -8.13 3.52
CA LYS A 159 -21.67 -8.04 3.55
C LYS A 159 -22.31 -8.47 2.22
N LYS A 160 -21.62 -8.25 1.10
CA LYS A 160 -22.06 -8.64 -0.25
C LYS A 160 -21.59 -10.03 -0.67
N GLY A 161 -21.04 -10.85 0.24
CA GLY A 161 -20.61 -12.21 -0.04
C GLY A 161 -19.26 -12.32 -0.72
N TYR A 162 -18.43 -11.25 -0.69
CA TYR A 162 -17.11 -11.22 -1.31
C TYR A 162 -15.97 -11.16 -0.29
N LYS A 163 -14.78 -11.59 -0.71
CA LYS A 163 -13.49 -11.37 -0.04
C LYS A 163 -12.64 -10.46 -0.92
N LEU A 164 -12.27 -9.29 -0.40
CA LEU A 164 -11.42 -8.31 -1.09
C LEU A 164 -10.01 -8.29 -0.48
N SER A 165 -9.01 -8.42 -1.33
CA SER A 165 -7.58 -8.29 -0.99
C SER A 165 -6.82 -7.62 -2.13
N GLU A 166 -5.50 -7.42 -1.96
CA GLU A 166 -4.62 -6.95 -3.02
C GLU A 166 -4.55 -7.91 -4.23
N TRP A 167 -4.87 -9.17 -4.03
CA TRP A 167 -4.85 -10.20 -5.07
C TRP A 167 -6.12 -10.25 -5.90
N GLY A 168 -7.22 -9.68 -5.41
CA GLY A 168 -8.48 -9.69 -6.14
C GLY A 168 -9.71 -9.57 -5.27
N LEU A 169 -10.84 -9.60 -5.97
CA LEU A 169 -12.17 -9.79 -5.39
C LEU A 169 -12.58 -11.25 -5.62
N PHE A 170 -12.94 -11.96 -4.57
CA PHE A 170 -13.28 -13.38 -4.61
C PHE A 170 -14.70 -13.60 -4.08
N ASP A 171 -15.46 -14.46 -4.72
CA ASP A 171 -16.71 -14.98 -4.17
C ASP A 171 -16.42 -15.83 -2.93
N ARG A 172 -17.09 -15.56 -1.82
CA ARG A 172 -16.79 -16.24 -0.54
C ARG A 172 -17.26 -17.69 -0.49
N LYS A 173 -18.29 -18.06 -1.28
CA LYS A 173 -18.83 -19.41 -1.29
C LYS A 173 -18.01 -20.33 -2.18
N THR A 174 -17.65 -19.84 -3.36
CA THR A 174 -16.95 -20.63 -4.38
C THR A 174 -15.45 -20.44 -4.41
N ASN A 175 -14.94 -19.44 -3.70
CA ASN A 175 -13.55 -18.95 -3.74
C ASN A 175 -13.05 -18.59 -5.16
N LYS A 176 -13.96 -18.43 -6.13
CA LYS A 176 -13.61 -18.03 -7.50
C LYS A 176 -13.29 -16.54 -7.56
N GLN A 177 -12.21 -16.20 -8.25
CA GLN A 177 -11.83 -14.82 -8.48
C GLN A 177 -12.79 -14.15 -9.47
N ILE A 178 -13.28 -12.98 -9.11
CA ILE A 178 -14.07 -12.11 -9.97
C ILE A 178 -13.12 -11.20 -10.73
N LYS A 179 -13.19 -11.23 -12.04
CA LYS A 179 -12.33 -10.41 -12.92
C LYS A 179 -12.56 -8.92 -12.65
N THR A 180 -11.57 -8.26 -12.04
CA THR A 180 -11.57 -6.84 -11.71
C THR A 180 -10.29 -6.17 -12.22
N LYS A 181 -10.11 -6.16 -13.55
CA LYS A 181 -8.93 -5.60 -14.23
C LYS A 181 -8.71 -4.09 -13.97
N THR A 182 -9.75 -3.41 -13.50
CA THR A 182 -9.70 -1.98 -13.17
C THR A 182 -10.25 -1.74 -11.78
N GLU A 183 -9.77 -0.68 -11.13
CA GLU A 183 -10.24 -0.27 -9.81
C GLU A 183 -11.74 0.07 -9.81
N SER A 184 -12.24 0.71 -10.88
CA SER A 184 -13.66 1.03 -11.05
C SER A 184 -14.55 -0.22 -11.03
N LEU A 185 -14.07 -1.34 -11.59
CA LEU A 185 -14.81 -2.61 -11.56
C LEU A 185 -14.92 -3.19 -10.15
N VAL A 186 -13.90 -2.99 -9.29
CA VAL A 186 -13.98 -3.40 -7.87
C VAL A 186 -15.11 -2.66 -7.18
N TYR A 187 -15.14 -1.32 -7.29
CA TYR A 187 -16.19 -0.50 -6.68
C TYR A 187 -17.57 -0.85 -7.24
N LYS A 188 -17.71 -0.96 -8.56
CA LYS A 188 -18.97 -1.32 -9.21
C LYS A 188 -19.54 -2.65 -8.70
N LYS A 189 -18.69 -3.68 -8.54
CA LYS A 189 -19.11 -4.98 -7.99
C LYS A 189 -19.60 -4.88 -6.53
N LEU A 190 -19.11 -3.89 -5.81
CA LEU A 190 -19.52 -3.60 -4.43
C LEU A 190 -20.71 -2.61 -4.34
N GLY A 191 -21.36 -2.25 -5.47
CA GLY A 191 -22.49 -1.32 -5.50
C GLY A 191 -22.08 0.13 -5.28
N LEU A 192 -20.86 0.49 -5.65
CA LEU A 192 -20.30 1.81 -5.45
C LEU A 192 -19.81 2.41 -6.77
N LYS A 193 -19.89 3.73 -6.92
CA LYS A 193 -19.10 4.48 -7.89
C LYS A 193 -17.64 4.49 -7.43
N LEU A 194 -16.70 4.65 -8.37
CA LEU A 194 -15.30 4.81 -8.05
C LEU A 194 -15.11 6.03 -7.13
N ILE A 195 -14.59 5.77 -5.92
CA ILE A 195 -14.24 6.85 -4.99
C ILE A 195 -12.86 7.39 -5.38
N PRO A 196 -12.73 8.69 -5.70
CA PRO A 196 -11.44 9.30 -6.05
C PRO A 196 -10.40 9.10 -4.93
N PRO A 197 -9.13 8.87 -5.25
CA PRO A 197 -8.08 8.60 -4.25
C PRO A 197 -8.01 9.64 -3.12
N GLU A 198 -8.13 10.92 -3.45
CA GLU A 198 -8.06 12.03 -2.50
C GLU A 198 -9.22 12.05 -1.49
N ARG A 199 -10.35 11.41 -1.84
CA ARG A 199 -11.54 11.32 -0.99
C ARG A 199 -11.52 10.11 -0.05
N ARG A 200 -10.53 9.22 -0.16
CA ARG A 200 -10.44 7.98 0.63
C ARG A 200 -9.82 8.24 2.00
N ILE A 201 -10.65 8.66 2.92
CA ILE A 201 -10.26 9.03 4.30
C ILE A 201 -10.76 8.04 5.36
N GLY A 202 -11.69 7.14 4.98
CA GLY A 202 -12.29 6.17 5.92
C GLY A 202 -13.42 6.74 6.76
N GLY A 203 -14.18 7.67 6.18
CA GLY A 203 -15.32 8.32 6.82
C GLY A 203 -16.62 8.12 6.03
N ASN A 204 -17.34 9.21 5.81
CA ASN A 204 -18.66 9.23 5.19
C ASN A 204 -18.62 9.15 3.65
N GLU A 205 -17.45 9.00 3.03
CA GLU A 205 -17.33 8.98 1.57
C GLU A 205 -18.16 7.90 0.89
N PHE A 206 -18.39 6.75 1.55
CA PHE A 206 -19.09 5.62 0.95
C PHE A 206 -20.56 5.91 0.65
N GLY A 207 -21.26 6.69 1.50
CA GLY A 207 -22.64 7.09 1.27
C GLY A 207 -22.79 7.94 0.00
N ALA A 208 -21.92 8.92 -0.19
CA ALA A 208 -21.93 9.80 -1.35
C ALA A 208 -21.64 9.09 -2.68
N PHE A 209 -21.01 7.90 -2.64
CA PHE A 209 -20.65 7.11 -3.81
C PHE A 209 -21.44 5.80 -3.93
N SER A 210 -22.54 5.62 -3.17
CA SER A 210 -23.43 4.46 -3.32
C SER A 210 -24.13 4.48 -4.68
N LEU A 211 -24.26 3.30 -5.30
CA LEU A 211 -25.10 3.09 -6.50
C LEU A 211 -26.53 2.66 -6.11
N GLU A 212 -26.71 2.21 -4.87
CA GLU A 212 -28.01 1.88 -4.33
C GLU A 212 -28.69 3.19 -3.91
N LYS A 213 -29.86 3.51 -4.48
CA LYS A 213 -30.71 4.62 -4.00
C LYS A 213 -31.27 4.20 -2.64
N ASN A 214 -31.11 5.05 -1.63
CA ASN A 214 -31.87 4.96 -0.40
C ASN A 214 -33.35 5.08 -0.71
#